data_ad64266e381a41faebd61f843b642be2
#
_entry.id   ad64266e381a41faebd61f843b642be2
#
_cell.length_a   1.000
_cell.length_b   1.000
_cell.length_c   1.000
_cell.angle_alpha   90.00
_cell.angle_beta   90.00
_cell.angle_gamma   90.00
#
_symmetry.space_group_name_H-M   'P 1'
#
loop_
_entity.id
_entity.type
_entity.pdbx_description
1 polymer ?
#
loop_
_entity_poly.entity_id
_entity_poly.type
_entity_poly.pdbx_seq_one_letter_code
_entity_poly.pdbx_strand_id
1 'polypeptide(L)'
;MTLGLALSITMTAPTAITASAAPKEPRPWNNGKLIVSANHRFLQFENGQPFFWLGDTGWLLPERLNRDEADYYLKHCHEAGYNVVQIQVLNDVPTFNIYGEMSNPSGWDLSKADPDGTYSYWDHLDYIVDRAANYNIYIGMVAIWGSQVKSGHINADEAKAYGQFLANRYKDKPNIIWIMGGDIQGDIHPEVWDALANAIKAVDHNHLMTYHPRGRYTSARWWSKAPWIDFHMFQSGHRRYGQRMGNAVYPIPDNTEEDNWMYVDSTWAHKPIRPVLDGEPSYEDIPIGLHDPNEGRWKASDVRRYAYWSVFAGSCGHTYGHNSIMQMLKPGVATGYGTDGKEKPWYVAMNDSGYNEMKYLKALMLTMPYFARIPDQSIVIGNGTRYGRLAATRGDDYLMVYSYNSKTMRVDLRKISGKKKNFWWMDASTGALTFLGTDGNGVQDFSLDKVVTGSPGDGVLIAVDASKEYISKNQTTILTSKPWATPRDLNE
;
A
#
# COMPACT_ATOMS: atom_id res chain seq x y z
N MET A 1 60.84 -60.76 23.46
CA MET A 1 59.63 -61.04 22.68
C MET A 1 58.50 -60.17 23.20
N THR A 2 58.28 -59.06 22.57
CA THR A 2 57.22 -58.07 22.93
C THR A 2 56.24 -58.05 21.76
N LEU A 3 55.03 -58.54 21.99
CA LEU A 3 53.94 -58.48 21.00
C LEU A 3 53.34 -57.09 21.00
N GLY A 4 53.39 -56.42 19.86
CA GLY A 4 52.65 -55.16 19.65
C GLY A 4 51.24 -55.44 19.10
N LEU A 5 50.23 -55.02 19.80
CA LEU A 5 48.82 -55.04 19.37
C LEU A 5 48.53 -53.75 18.54
N ALA A 6 48.23 -53.92 17.27
CA ALA A 6 47.80 -52.84 16.41
C ALA A 6 46.28 -52.71 16.51
N LEU A 7 45.79 -51.51 16.99
CA LEU A 7 44.40 -51.19 17.08
C LEU A 7 44.02 -50.47 15.81
N SER A 8 43.22 -51.04 14.93
CA SER A 8 42.68 -50.42 13.76
C SER A 8 41.38 -49.60 14.09
N ILE A 9 41.45 -48.31 14.05
CA ILE A 9 40.27 -47.41 14.19
C ILE A 9 39.64 -47.22 12.81
N THR A 10 38.48 -47.80 12.62
CA THR A 10 37.62 -47.54 11.45
C THR A 10 36.87 -46.23 11.68
N MET A 11 37.24 -45.18 10.95
CA MET A 11 36.47 -43.95 10.89
C MET A 11 35.26 -44.16 9.98
N THR A 12 34.05 -44.16 10.56
CA THR A 12 32.80 -44.05 9.82
C THR A 12 32.59 -42.57 9.42
N ALA A 13 32.48 -42.31 8.11
CA ALA A 13 32.18 -41.00 7.58
C ALA A 13 30.79 -40.52 8.07
N PRO A 14 30.64 -39.27 8.45
CA PRO A 14 29.33 -38.73 8.83
C PRO A 14 28.40 -38.70 7.62
N THR A 15 27.24 -39.34 7.75
CA THR A 15 26.13 -39.22 6.80
C THR A 15 25.71 -37.78 6.71
N ALA A 16 25.83 -37.21 5.53
CA ALA A 16 25.31 -35.85 5.23
C ALA A 16 23.79 -35.86 5.44
N ILE A 17 23.34 -35.15 6.48
CA ILE A 17 21.92 -34.81 6.65
C ILE A 17 21.57 -33.83 5.56
N THR A 18 20.92 -34.30 4.51
CA THR A 18 20.29 -33.43 3.53
C THR A 18 19.20 -32.65 4.25
N ALA A 19 19.46 -31.37 4.51
CA ALA A 19 18.44 -30.46 5.01
C ALA A 19 17.31 -30.45 3.97
N SER A 20 16.17 -31.00 4.32
CA SER A 20 14.94 -30.85 3.55
C SER A 20 14.65 -29.37 3.45
N ALA A 21 14.67 -28.81 2.23
CA ALA A 21 14.28 -27.43 1.99
C ALA A 21 12.86 -27.25 2.53
N ALA A 22 12.67 -26.31 3.45
CA ALA A 22 11.34 -25.96 3.92
C ALA A 22 10.43 -25.71 2.70
N PRO A 23 9.16 -26.14 2.73
CA PRO A 23 8.25 -25.91 1.62
C PRO A 23 8.23 -24.41 1.33
N LYS A 24 8.55 -24.03 0.09
CA LYS A 24 8.50 -22.63 -0.35
C LYS A 24 7.07 -22.14 -0.16
N GLU A 25 6.89 -21.02 0.53
CA GLU A 25 5.58 -20.39 0.63
C GLU A 25 4.96 -20.19 -0.75
N PRO A 26 3.65 -20.41 -0.91
CA PRO A 26 3.00 -20.23 -2.20
C PRO A 26 3.16 -18.78 -2.66
N ARG A 27 3.57 -18.58 -3.91
CA ARG A 27 3.76 -17.27 -4.51
C ARG A 27 2.40 -16.66 -4.83
N PRO A 28 2.18 -15.34 -4.64
CA PRO A 28 0.90 -14.69 -4.96
C PRO A 28 0.45 -14.93 -6.41
N TRP A 29 1.37 -14.88 -7.37
CA TRP A 29 1.09 -15.11 -8.79
C TRP A 29 0.79 -16.55 -9.18
N ASN A 30 0.88 -17.52 -8.26
CA ASN A 30 0.29 -18.84 -8.46
C ASN A 30 -1.23 -18.79 -8.54
N ASN A 31 -1.83 -17.69 -8.08
CA ASN A 31 -3.26 -17.41 -8.18
C ASN A 31 -3.66 -16.73 -9.52
N GLY A 32 -2.72 -16.61 -10.46
CA GLY A 32 -2.88 -15.88 -11.71
C GLY A 32 -2.48 -14.40 -11.61
N LYS A 33 -2.80 -13.65 -12.66
CA LYS A 33 -2.52 -12.20 -12.72
C LYS A 33 -3.39 -11.42 -11.76
N LEU A 34 -2.96 -10.21 -11.44
CA LEU A 34 -3.85 -9.22 -10.82
C LEU A 34 -4.81 -8.66 -11.86
N ILE A 35 -6.08 -8.65 -11.53
CA ILE A 35 -7.16 -8.09 -12.36
C ILE A 35 -8.11 -7.24 -11.50
N VAL A 36 -8.91 -6.44 -12.16
CA VAL A 36 -10.02 -5.73 -11.52
C VAL A 36 -11.14 -6.72 -11.24
N SER A 37 -11.73 -6.67 -10.05
CA SER A 37 -12.85 -7.54 -9.65
C SER A 37 -14.12 -7.32 -10.49
N ALA A 38 -15.01 -8.31 -10.54
CA ALA A 38 -16.23 -8.25 -11.33
C ALA A 38 -17.15 -7.07 -11.00
N ASN A 39 -17.17 -6.61 -9.74
CA ASN A 39 -17.92 -5.41 -9.33
C ASN A 39 -17.17 -4.09 -9.60
N HIS A 40 -15.97 -4.15 -10.18
CA HIS A 40 -15.10 -3.02 -10.51
C HIS A 40 -14.70 -2.13 -9.32
N ARG A 41 -14.75 -2.66 -8.08
CA ARG A 41 -14.45 -1.90 -6.85
C ARG A 41 -13.14 -2.31 -6.19
N PHE A 42 -12.64 -3.50 -6.53
CA PHE A 42 -11.48 -4.09 -5.86
C PHE A 42 -10.51 -4.67 -6.87
N LEU A 43 -9.33 -5.05 -6.36
CA LEU A 43 -8.36 -5.87 -7.07
C LEU A 43 -8.48 -7.32 -6.61
N GLN A 44 -8.24 -8.26 -7.52
CA GLN A 44 -8.25 -9.69 -7.25
C GLN A 44 -7.24 -10.41 -8.14
N PHE A 45 -6.95 -11.66 -7.81
CA PHE A 45 -6.27 -12.58 -8.70
C PHE A 45 -7.26 -13.21 -9.70
N GLU A 46 -6.74 -13.75 -10.81
CA GLU A 46 -7.57 -14.43 -11.82
C GLU A 46 -8.39 -15.60 -11.26
N ASN A 47 -7.89 -16.30 -10.24
CA ASN A 47 -8.61 -17.37 -9.55
C ASN A 47 -9.73 -16.87 -8.61
N GLY A 48 -9.95 -15.54 -8.53
CA GLY A 48 -11.00 -14.93 -7.71
C GLY A 48 -10.56 -14.57 -6.28
N GLN A 49 -9.36 -14.89 -5.86
CA GLN A 49 -8.90 -14.51 -4.53
C GLN A 49 -8.69 -12.99 -4.42
N PRO A 50 -9.06 -12.36 -3.28
CA PRO A 50 -8.92 -10.93 -3.11
C PRO A 50 -7.45 -10.50 -3.03
N PHE A 51 -7.17 -9.33 -3.59
CA PHE A 51 -5.91 -8.63 -3.40
C PHE A 51 -6.19 -7.29 -2.70
N PHE A 52 -5.85 -7.22 -1.41
CA PHE A 52 -5.83 -5.97 -0.68
C PHE A 52 -4.45 -5.33 -0.86
N TRP A 53 -4.40 -4.19 -1.56
CA TRP A 53 -3.16 -3.45 -1.70
C TRP A 53 -2.75 -2.91 -0.33
N LEU A 54 -1.63 -3.37 0.20
CA LEU A 54 -0.92 -2.73 1.30
C LEU A 54 0.46 -2.36 0.79
N GLY A 55 0.60 -1.09 0.41
CA GLY A 55 1.81 -0.56 -0.19
C GLY A 55 2.70 0.17 0.81
N ASP A 56 4.02 0.12 0.58
CA ASP A 56 5.01 1.02 1.17
C ASP A 56 5.58 1.95 0.11
N THR A 57 6.04 3.12 0.53
CA THR A 57 6.61 4.14 -0.34
C THR A 57 8.12 4.15 -0.25
N GLY A 58 8.77 3.58 -1.23
CA GLY A 58 10.23 3.51 -1.36
C GLY A 58 10.74 4.25 -2.59
N TRP A 59 10.35 5.55 -2.77
CA TRP A 59 10.58 6.29 -4.01
C TRP A 59 11.99 6.16 -4.55
N LEU A 60 13.00 6.36 -3.72
CA LEU A 60 14.41 6.43 -4.13
C LEU A 60 15.18 5.11 -3.91
N LEU A 61 14.45 3.99 -3.78
CA LEU A 61 15.05 2.67 -3.63
C LEU A 61 16.09 2.35 -4.73
N PRO A 62 15.81 2.52 -6.05
CA PRO A 62 16.79 2.20 -7.10
C PRO A 62 18.05 3.09 -7.08
N GLU A 63 17.91 4.32 -6.58
CA GLU A 63 19.01 5.29 -6.58
C GLU A 63 19.93 5.14 -5.37
N ARG A 64 19.37 4.81 -4.21
CA ARG A 64 20.04 5.01 -2.92
C ARG A 64 20.42 3.74 -2.18
N LEU A 65 19.83 2.59 -2.52
CA LEU A 65 20.16 1.34 -1.85
C LEU A 65 21.03 0.46 -2.74
N ASN A 66 22.09 -0.10 -2.16
CA ASN A 66 22.84 -1.18 -2.78
C ASN A 66 22.05 -2.51 -2.70
N ARG A 67 22.60 -3.59 -3.27
CA ARG A 67 21.91 -4.89 -3.33
C ARG A 67 21.56 -5.45 -1.96
N ASP A 68 22.46 -5.37 -1.00
CA ASP A 68 22.25 -5.91 0.34
C ASP A 68 21.22 -5.09 1.11
N GLU A 69 21.28 -3.77 0.99
CA GLU A 69 20.32 -2.85 1.58
C GLU A 69 18.92 -3.01 0.97
N ALA A 70 18.83 -3.17 -0.36
CA ALA A 70 17.57 -3.41 -1.04
C ALA A 70 16.95 -4.76 -0.62
N ASP A 71 17.77 -5.79 -0.46
CA ASP A 71 17.33 -7.10 0.05
C ASP A 71 16.79 -6.99 1.49
N TYR A 72 17.52 -6.31 2.35
CA TYR A 72 17.10 -6.07 3.73
C TYR A 72 15.77 -5.31 3.80
N TYR A 73 15.61 -4.24 3.00
CA TYR A 73 14.40 -3.46 2.94
C TYR A 73 13.19 -4.28 2.49
N LEU A 74 13.32 -4.98 1.36
CA LEU A 74 12.24 -5.80 0.80
C LEU A 74 11.83 -6.94 1.73
N LYS A 75 12.80 -7.58 2.39
CA LYS A 75 12.53 -8.59 3.42
C LYS A 75 11.69 -8.01 4.57
N HIS A 76 12.06 -6.86 5.08
CA HIS A 76 11.34 -6.17 6.15
C HIS A 76 9.92 -5.75 5.74
N CYS A 77 9.74 -5.25 4.51
CA CYS A 77 8.42 -4.96 3.95
C CYS A 77 7.52 -6.21 4.00
N HIS A 78 8.04 -7.35 3.54
CA HIS A 78 7.31 -8.62 3.60
C HIS A 78 6.94 -9.01 5.04
N GLU A 79 7.90 -8.97 5.96
CA GLU A 79 7.69 -9.31 7.38
C GLU A 79 6.67 -8.39 8.07
N ALA A 80 6.66 -7.10 7.70
CA ALA A 80 5.69 -6.12 8.18
C ALA A 80 4.31 -6.23 7.51
N GLY A 81 4.19 -7.03 6.41
CA GLY A 81 2.92 -7.32 5.78
C GLY A 81 2.61 -6.58 4.51
N TYR A 82 3.51 -5.79 4.05
CA TYR A 82 3.38 -5.12 2.77
C TYR A 82 3.44 -6.12 1.62
N ASN A 83 2.65 -5.87 0.59
CA ASN A 83 2.64 -6.67 -0.63
C ASN A 83 2.87 -5.84 -1.89
N VAL A 84 3.05 -4.53 -1.75
CA VAL A 84 3.46 -3.61 -2.80
C VAL A 84 4.53 -2.67 -2.26
N VAL A 85 5.51 -2.32 -3.10
CA VAL A 85 6.45 -1.21 -2.87
C VAL A 85 6.40 -0.31 -4.08
N GLN A 86 6.09 0.97 -3.87
CA GLN A 86 6.14 1.99 -4.92
C GLN A 86 7.56 2.54 -5.04
N ILE A 87 8.08 2.60 -6.27
CA ILE A 87 9.40 3.14 -6.59
C ILE A 87 9.34 4.11 -7.76
N GLN A 88 10.27 5.04 -7.82
CA GLN A 88 10.53 5.85 -9.01
C GLN A 88 11.56 5.14 -9.88
N VAL A 89 11.20 4.85 -11.14
CA VAL A 89 12.16 4.28 -12.09
C VAL A 89 13.11 5.39 -12.58
N LEU A 90 12.55 6.53 -12.99
CA LEU A 90 13.34 7.72 -13.31
C LEU A 90 12.85 8.88 -12.44
N ASN A 91 13.56 9.18 -11.35
CA ASN A 91 13.34 10.36 -10.53
C ASN A 91 13.86 11.63 -11.21
N ASP A 92 14.97 11.49 -11.90
CA ASP A 92 15.61 12.52 -12.71
C ASP A 92 15.94 12.00 -14.12
N VAL A 93 16.34 12.87 -15.03
CA VAL A 93 16.80 12.49 -16.40
C VAL A 93 18.12 13.22 -16.67
N PRO A 94 19.25 12.51 -16.58
CA PRO A 94 19.41 11.11 -16.21
C PRO A 94 19.28 10.85 -14.71
N THR A 95 18.85 9.64 -14.35
CA THR A 95 18.92 9.10 -12.99
C THR A 95 20.17 8.21 -12.85
N PHE A 96 20.76 8.20 -11.65
CA PHE A 96 21.92 7.35 -11.32
C PHE A 96 21.55 6.38 -10.19
N ASN A 97 22.03 5.15 -10.28
CA ASN A 97 21.95 4.22 -9.14
C ASN A 97 23.10 4.46 -8.14
N ILE A 98 23.06 3.73 -7.03
CA ILE A 98 24.08 3.86 -5.95
C ILE A 98 25.51 3.53 -6.42
N TYR A 99 25.65 2.82 -7.55
CA TYR A 99 26.94 2.44 -8.11
C TYR A 99 27.48 3.48 -9.11
N GLY A 100 26.72 4.56 -9.35
CA GLY A 100 27.08 5.63 -10.28
C GLY A 100 26.68 5.36 -11.73
N GLU A 101 25.94 4.29 -11.99
CA GLU A 101 25.50 3.94 -13.35
C GLU A 101 24.27 4.76 -13.76
N MET A 102 24.31 5.29 -14.96
CA MET A 102 23.30 6.18 -15.51
C MET A 102 22.18 5.40 -16.20
N SER A 103 20.92 5.83 -16.03
CA SER A 103 19.74 5.19 -16.61
C SER A 103 19.68 5.28 -18.15
N ASN A 104 20.19 6.38 -18.71
CA ASN A 104 20.11 6.65 -20.17
C ASN A 104 21.42 7.28 -20.70
N PRO A 105 22.54 6.51 -20.75
CA PRO A 105 23.86 7.02 -21.10
C PRO A 105 23.96 7.56 -22.52
N SER A 106 23.02 7.21 -23.38
CA SER A 106 22.92 7.68 -24.77
C SER A 106 21.64 8.49 -25.04
N GLY A 107 21.15 9.20 -23.99
CA GLY A 107 19.86 9.88 -24.06
C GLY A 107 18.72 8.87 -24.21
N TRP A 108 17.77 9.16 -25.08
CA TRP A 108 16.61 8.28 -25.29
C TRP A 108 16.86 7.15 -26.33
N ASP A 109 18.11 6.94 -26.77
CA ASP A 109 18.50 5.71 -27.47
C ASP A 109 18.74 4.56 -26.49
N LEU A 110 17.63 4.01 -25.99
CA LEU A 110 17.64 2.97 -24.96
C LEU A 110 18.15 1.60 -25.45
N SER A 111 18.46 1.45 -26.72
CA SER A 111 19.17 0.26 -27.23
C SER A 111 20.58 0.13 -26.65
N LYS A 112 21.12 1.21 -26.09
CA LYS A 112 22.43 1.30 -25.44
C LYS A 112 22.37 1.50 -23.94
N ALA A 113 21.19 1.39 -23.35
CA ALA A 113 20.99 1.62 -21.92
C ALA A 113 21.63 0.53 -21.03
N ASP A 114 21.88 -0.64 -21.60
CA ASP A 114 22.36 -1.83 -20.92
C ASP A 114 23.59 -2.40 -21.62
N PRO A 115 24.78 -1.77 -21.45
CA PRO A 115 25.97 -2.18 -22.17
C PRO A 115 26.52 -3.51 -21.64
N ASP A 116 26.89 -4.38 -22.57
CA ASP A 116 27.46 -5.71 -22.28
C ASP A 116 28.65 -5.65 -21.31
N GLY A 117 28.63 -6.52 -20.29
CA GLY A 117 29.75 -6.74 -19.38
C GLY A 117 29.88 -5.73 -18.25
N THR A 118 28.92 -4.80 -18.07
CA THR A 118 28.86 -3.86 -16.97
C THR A 118 27.58 -4.10 -16.16
N TYR A 119 27.62 -3.81 -14.85
CA TYR A 119 26.42 -3.82 -14.00
C TYR A 119 25.71 -2.47 -14.17
N SER A 120 24.75 -2.42 -15.08
CA SER A 120 24.07 -1.20 -15.48
C SER A 120 23.04 -0.69 -14.44
N TYR A 121 22.47 0.48 -14.69
CA TYR A 121 21.30 0.99 -13.96
C TYR A 121 20.14 -0.01 -14.02
N TRP A 122 19.91 -0.59 -15.18
CA TRP A 122 18.80 -1.50 -15.44
C TRP A 122 19.00 -2.88 -14.83
N ASP A 123 20.25 -3.37 -14.74
CA ASP A 123 20.58 -4.59 -13.99
C ASP A 123 20.28 -4.44 -12.51
N HIS A 124 20.50 -3.23 -11.98
CA HIS A 124 20.18 -2.94 -10.58
C HIS A 124 18.67 -2.91 -10.35
N LEU A 125 17.90 -2.32 -11.26
CA LEU A 125 16.45 -2.32 -11.19
C LEU A 125 15.88 -3.74 -11.35
N ASP A 126 16.42 -4.56 -12.25
CA ASP A 126 16.06 -5.97 -12.41
C ASP A 126 16.32 -6.76 -11.13
N TYR A 127 17.48 -6.53 -10.48
CA TYR A 127 17.77 -7.14 -9.18
C TYR A 127 16.70 -6.81 -8.14
N ILE A 128 16.30 -5.54 -8.03
CA ILE A 128 15.26 -5.10 -7.09
C ILE A 128 13.93 -5.79 -7.40
N VAL A 129 13.51 -5.86 -8.66
CA VAL A 129 12.27 -6.52 -9.09
C VAL A 129 12.29 -8.01 -8.72
N ASP A 130 13.40 -8.71 -9.01
CA ASP A 130 13.54 -10.14 -8.74
C ASP A 130 13.61 -10.43 -7.23
N ARG A 131 14.26 -9.56 -6.46
CA ARG A 131 14.28 -9.69 -4.99
C ARG A 131 12.91 -9.42 -4.38
N ALA A 132 12.17 -8.43 -4.87
CA ALA A 132 10.78 -8.19 -4.47
C ALA A 132 9.90 -9.42 -4.75
N ALA A 133 10.04 -10.04 -5.91
CA ALA A 133 9.36 -11.28 -6.23
C ALA A 133 9.71 -12.41 -5.25
N ASN A 134 10.96 -12.50 -4.80
CA ASN A 134 11.36 -13.50 -3.81
C ASN A 134 10.69 -13.32 -2.45
N TYR A 135 10.27 -12.09 -2.13
CA TYR A 135 9.54 -11.75 -0.91
C TYR A 135 8.04 -11.56 -1.13
N ASN A 136 7.47 -12.03 -2.25
CA ASN A 136 6.03 -11.93 -2.54
C ASN A 136 5.52 -10.47 -2.63
N ILE A 137 6.39 -9.54 -3.05
CA ILE A 137 6.11 -8.11 -3.17
C ILE A 137 5.96 -7.74 -4.65
N TYR A 138 4.91 -6.99 -4.97
CA TYR A 138 4.74 -6.30 -6.24
C TYR A 138 5.51 -4.98 -6.21
N ILE A 139 6.09 -4.62 -7.34
CA ILE A 139 6.71 -3.31 -7.54
C ILE A 139 5.72 -2.41 -8.29
N GLY A 140 5.28 -1.34 -7.63
CA GLY A 140 4.57 -0.23 -8.25
C GLY A 140 5.57 0.70 -8.93
N MET A 141 5.75 0.54 -10.23
CA MET A 141 6.74 1.30 -11.01
C MET A 141 6.18 2.64 -11.45
N VAL A 142 6.61 3.75 -10.82
CA VAL A 142 6.44 5.09 -11.40
C VAL A 142 7.47 5.25 -12.49
N ALA A 143 7.04 5.12 -13.75
CA ALA A 143 7.94 5.00 -14.90
C ALA A 143 8.89 6.19 -15.04
N ILE A 144 8.37 7.42 -14.87
CA ILE A 144 9.14 8.66 -14.84
C ILE A 144 8.43 9.65 -13.91
N TRP A 145 9.19 10.38 -13.10
CA TRP A 145 8.60 11.36 -12.18
C TRP A 145 8.04 12.58 -12.93
N GLY A 146 6.89 13.05 -12.50
CA GLY A 146 6.13 14.08 -13.21
C GLY A 146 6.84 15.40 -13.43
N SER A 147 7.78 15.77 -12.55
CA SER A 147 8.61 16.97 -12.75
C SER A 147 9.46 16.90 -14.02
N GLN A 148 9.90 15.71 -14.44
CA GLN A 148 10.71 15.51 -15.62
C GLN A 148 9.90 15.74 -16.90
N VAL A 149 8.65 15.27 -16.92
CA VAL A 149 7.71 15.54 -18.00
C VAL A 149 7.37 17.03 -18.05
N LYS A 150 7.06 17.64 -16.89
CA LYS A 150 6.79 19.08 -16.80
C LYS A 150 7.94 19.95 -17.30
N SER A 151 9.18 19.53 -17.04
CA SER A 151 10.39 20.26 -17.49
C SER A 151 10.77 19.99 -18.95
N GLY A 152 10.02 19.13 -19.66
CA GLY A 152 10.27 18.83 -21.07
C GLY A 152 11.51 17.94 -21.30
N HIS A 153 11.92 17.16 -20.29
CA HIS A 153 13.04 16.24 -20.41
C HIS A 153 12.69 14.99 -21.22
N ILE A 154 11.44 14.81 -21.57
CA ILE A 154 10.91 13.75 -22.42
C ILE A 154 9.72 14.28 -23.22
N ASN A 155 9.70 14.05 -24.53
CA ASN A 155 8.57 14.32 -25.41
C ASN A 155 7.74 13.04 -25.68
N ALA A 156 6.65 13.15 -26.44
CA ALA A 156 5.74 12.02 -26.69
C ALA A 156 6.38 10.87 -27.49
N ASP A 157 7.27 11.15 -28.45
CA ASP A 157 7.96 10.11 -29.24
C ASP A 157 8.99 9.37 -28.37
N GLU A 158 9.74 10.08 -27.55
CA GLU A 158 10.66 9.52 -26.57
C GLU A 158 9.92 8.70 -25.52
N ALA A 159 8.78 9.20 -25.02
CA ALA A 159 7.92 8.49 -24.07
C ALA A 159 7.37 7.19 -24.66
N LYS A 160 7.00 7.19 -25.93
CA LYS A 160 6.59 5.97 -26.64
C LYS A 160 7.73 4.95 -26.71
N ALA A 161 8.93 5.37 -27.11
CA ALA A 161 10.11 4.49 -27.18
C ALA A 161 10.47 3.93 -25.80
N TYR A 162 10.43 4.79 -24.76
CA TYR A 162 10.67 4.42 -23.38
C TYR A 162 9.62 3.42 -22.85
N GLY A 163 8.36 3.64 -23.15
CA GLY A 163 7.29 2.70 -22.77
C GLY A 163 7.46 1.32 -23.40
N GLN A 164 7.87 1.26 -24.68
CA GLN A 164 8.17 0.00 -25.35
C GLN A 164 9.38 -0.72 -24.72
N PHE A 165 10.41 0.02 -24.35
CA PHE A 165 11.58 -0.51 -23.67
C PHE A 165 11.18 -1.13 -22.31
N LEU A 166 10.47 -0.39 -21.46
CA LEU A 166 10.03 -0.86 -20.16
C LEU A 166 9.14 -2.10 -20.28
N ALA A 167 8.16 -2.07 -21.17
CA ALA A 167 7.24 -3.17 -21.35
C ALA A 167 7.94 -4.44 -21.85
N ASN A 168 8.86 -4.33 -22.82
CA ASN A 168 9.64 -5.49 -23.27
C ASN A 168 10.52 -6.09 -22.18
N ARG A 169 11.04 -5.26 -21.25
CA ARG A 169 11.90 -5.72 -20.15
C ARG A 169 11.11 -6.41 -19.05
N TYR A 170 9.90 -5.92 -18.74
CA TYR A 170 9.18 -6.32 -17.51
C TYR A 170 7.88 -7.10 -17.74
N LYS A 171 7.36 -7.23 -18.96
CA LYS A 171 6.08 -7.90 -19.25
C LYS A 171 5.97 -9.35 -18.76
N ASP A 172 7.11 -10.03 -18.61
CA ASP A 172 7.19 -11.43 -18.16
C ASP A 172 7.56 -11.57 -16.67
N LYS A 173 7.81 -10.45 -15.96
CA LYS A 173 7.99 -10.44 -14.50
C LYS A 173 6.61 -10.50 -13.83
N PRO A 174 6.39 -11.38 -12.84
CA PRO A 174 5.03 -11.60 -12.31
C PRO A 174 4.53 -10.50 -11.37
N ASN A 175 5.39 -9.58 -10.95
CA ASN A 175 5.18 -8.71 -9.81
C ASN A 175 5.29 -7.21 -10.15
N ILE A 176 4.79 -6.80 -11.28
CA ILE A 176 4.79 -5.40 -11.72
C ILE A 176 3.38 -4.81 -11.65
N ILE A 177 3.29 -3.54 -11.27
CA ILE A 177 2.12 -2.68 -11.45
C ILE A 177 2.63 -1.35 -12.01
N TRP A 178 2.10 -0.92 -13.16
CA TRP A 178 2.53 0.32 -13.79
C TRP A 178 1.86 1.54 -13.18
N ILE A 179 2.65 2.58 -12.91
CA ILE A 179 2.17 3.85 -12.38
C ILE A 179 2.67 4.97 -13.29
N MET A 180 1.74 5.69 -13.91
CA MET A 180 2.04 6.92 -14.64
C MET A 180 1.99 8.12 -13.70
N GLY A 181 2.47 9.26 -14.11
CA GLY A 181 2.41 10.50 -13.31
C GLY A 181 3.60 10.64 -12.36
N GLY A 182 3.29 10.86 -11.08
CA GLY A 182 4.30 11.16 -10.03
C GLY A 182 4.25 12.63 -9.60
N ASP A 183 3.38 12.93 -8.62
CA ASP A 183 3.13 14.26 -8.03
C ASP A 183 2.85 15.38 -9.06
N ILE A 184 2.13 15.05 -10.15
CA ILE A 184 1.83 15.95 -11.24
C ILE A 184 0.34 15.89 -11.63
N GLN A 185 -0.20 17.00 -12.11
CA GLN A 185 -1.52 17.06 -12.71
C GLN A 185 -1.53 16.37 -14.08
N GLY A 186 -2.61 15.65 -14.39
CA GLY A 186 -2.71 14.87 -15.63
C GLY A 186 -2.90 15.72 -16.89
N ASP A 187 -3.23 17.01 -16.77
CA ASP A 187 -3.31 17.96 -17.87
C ASP A 187 -1.98 18.66 -18.20
N ILE A 188 -0.91 18.32 -17.50
CA ILE A 188 0.44 18.75 -17.85
C ILE A 188 1.03 17.71 -18.81
N HIS A 189 1.20 18.11 -20.08
CA HIS A 189 1.69 17.27 -21.17
C HIS A 189 0.96 15.91 -21.29
N PRO A 190 -0.39 15.92 -21.41
CA PRO A 190 -1.18 14.70 -21.45
C PRO A 190 -0.78 13.77 -22.61
N GLU A 191 -0.29 14.33 -23.72
CA GLU A 191 0.22 13.59 -24.87
C GLU A 191 1.43 12.69 -24.53
N VAL A 192 2.27 13.11 -23.60
CA VAL A 192 3.42 12.33 -23.12
C VAL A 192 2.95 11.15 -22.29
N TRP A 193 2.00 11.38 -21.38
CA TRP A 193 1.41 10.32 -20.55
C TRP A 193 0.65 9.30 -21.39
N ASP A 194 -0.16 9.75 -22.34
CA ASP A 194 -0.87 8.85 -23.25
C ASP A 194 0.09 8.05 -24.14
N ALA A 195 1.16 8.67 -24.65
CA ALA A 195 2.16 7.97 -25.45
C ALA A 195 2.87 6.87 -24.65
N LEU A 196 3.31 7.19 -23.42
CA LEU A 196 3.98 6.24 -22.52
C LEU A 196 3.05 5.08 -22.15
N ALA A 197 1.86 5.38 -21.65
CA ALA A 197 0.92 4.39 -21.18
C ALA A 197 0.43 3.45 -22.29
N ASN A 198 0.07 4.01 -23.46
CA ASN A 198 -0.37 3.21 -24.60
C ASN A 198 0.77 2.35 -25.16
N ALA A 199 2.02 2.84 -25.16
CA ALA A 199 3.17 2.06 -25.60
C ALA A 199 3.43 0.86 -24.68
N ILE A 200 3.29 1.04 -23.35
CA ILE A 200 3.38 -0.06 -22.39
C ILE A 200 2.24 -1.06 -22.65
N LYS A 201 1.00 -0.62 -22.69
CA LYS A 201 -0.18 -1.49 -22.86
C LYS A 201 -0.22 -2.22 -24.22
N ALA A 202 0.42 -1.68 -25.25
CA ALA A 202 0.55 -2.34 -26.55
C ALA A 202 1.44 -3.59 -26.51
N VAL A 203 2.34 -3.70 -25.53
CA VAL A 203 3.31 -4.81 -25.39
C VAL A 203 3.00 -5.66 -24.17
N ASP A 204 2.64 -5.01 -23.05
CA ASP A 204 2.37 -5.67 -21.78
C ASP A 204 0.85 -5.77 -21.52
N HIS A 205 0.33 -6.98 -21.65
CA HIS A 205 -1.07 -7.31 -21.39
C HIS A 205 -1.26 -8.03 -20.03
N ASN A 206 -0.22 -8.09 -19.21
CA ASN A 206 -0.21 -8.85 -17.97
C ASN A 206 -0.45 -7.99 -16.72
N HIS A 207 -0.10 -6.70 -16.77
CA HIS A 207 -0.01 -5.89 -15.59
C HIS A 207 -1.03 -4.76 -15.58
N LEU A 208 -1.54 -4.47 -14.37
CA LEU A 208 -2.43 -3.34 -14.13
C LEU A 208 -1.68 -2.02 -14.22
N MET A 209 -2.40 -0.97 -14.57
CA MET A 209 -1.87 0.38 -14.71
C MET A 209 -2.76 1.42 -14.03
N THR A 210 -2.12 2.41 -13.38
CA THR A 210 -2.76 3.56 -12.76
C THR A 210 -1.98 4.84 -13.04
N TYR A 211 -2.45 5.95 -12.46
CA TYR A 211 -1.80 7.26 -12.53
C TYR A 211 -1.70 7.87 -11.14
N HIS A 212 -0.50 8.22 -10.71
CA HIS A 212 -0.22 8.93 -9.46
C HIS A 212 -0.34 10.46 -9.69
N PRO A 213 -1.41 11.10 -9.19
CA PRO A 213 -1.63 12.53 -9.39
C PRO A 213 -0.83 13.36 -8.39
N ARG A 214 -0.87 14.68 -8.58
CA ARG A 214 -0.42 15.64 -7.59
C ARG A 214 -1.30 15.61 -6.33
N GLY A 215 -0.73 16.03 -5.21
CA GLY A 215 -1.41 16.19 -3.93
C GLY A 215 -2.77 16.86 -4.05
N ARG A 216 -3.80 16.24 -3.47
CA ARG A 216 -5.21 16.64 -3.42
C ARG A 216 -5.96 16.52 -4.72
N TYR A 217 -5.49 15.66 -5.59
CA TYR A 217 -6.19 15.28 -6.81
C TYR A 217 -6.42 13.77 -6.86
N THR A 218 -7.44 13.39 -7.61
CA THR A 218 -7.65 12.02 -8.06
C THR A 218 -7.31 11.90 -9.55
N SER A 219 -6.73 10.80 -9.96
CA SER A 219 -6.47 10.51 -11.38
C SER A 219 -7.74 10.47 -12.22
N ALA A 220 -8.90 10.16 -11.60
CA ALA A 220 -10.19 10.14 -12.27
C ALA A 220 -10.58 11.49 -12.91
N ARG A 221 -10.03 12.59 -12.40
CA ARG A 221 -10.25 13.92 -12.95
C ARG A 221 -9.86 14.04 -14.43
N TRP A 222 -8.73 13.42 -14.80
CA TRP A 222 -8.18 13.52 -16.16
C TRP A 222 -8.35 12.21 -16.95
N TRP A 223 -8.21 11.08 -16.27
CA TRP A 223 -8.05 9.79 -16.90
C TRP A 223 -9.23 8.83 -16.74
N SER A 224 -10.41 9.32 -16.28
CA SER A 224 -11.58 8.45 -16.06
C SER A 224 -12.01 7.66 -17.29
N LYS A 225 -11.75 8.17 -18.50
CA LYS A 225 -12.08 7.52 -19.77
C LYS A 225 -10.88 6.96 -20.52
N ALA A 226 -9.67 7.11 -19.99
CA ALA A 226 -8.46 6.60 -20.64
C ALA A 226 -8.54 5.06 -20.73
N PRO A 227 -8.23 4.46 -21.90
CA PRO A 227 -8.35 3.02 -22.09
C PRO A 227 -7.27 2.22 -21.35
N TRP A 228 -6.16 2.87 -21.02
CA TRP A 228 -5.02 2.24 -20.37
C TRP A 228 -5.12 2.19 -18.85
N ILE A 229 -5.99 2.96 -18.19
CA ILE A 229 -6.10 3.00 -16.74
C ILE A 229 -7.05 1.89 -16.23
N ASP A 230 -6.55 1.04 -15.33
CA ASP A 230 -7.30 -0.05 -14.75
C ASP A 230 -7.97 0.34 -13.42
N PHE A 231 -7.29 1.15 -12.61
CA PHE A 231 -7.81 1.67 -11.34
C PHE A 231 -7.33 3.10 -11.10
N HIS A 232 -8.07 3.82 -10.24
CA HIS A 232 -7.75 5.20 -9.91
C HIS A 232 -6.91 5.28 -8.65
N MET A 233 -5.96 6.22 -8.66
CA MET A 233 -5.18 6.61 -7.51
C MET A 233 -5.44 8.08 -7.19
N PHE A 234 -5.41 8.43 -5.92
CA PHE A 234 -5.38 9.80 -5.47
C PHE A 234 -4.23 10.01 -4.48
N GLN A 235 -3.86 11.26 -4.28
CA GLN A 235 -2.89 11.68 -3.27
C GLN A 235 -3.59 12.61 -2.30
N SER A 236 -3.84 12.15 -1.06
CA SER A 236 -4.50 12.99 -0.05
C SER A 236 -3.57 14.05 0.53
N GLY A 237 -2.28 13.83 0.50
CA GLY A 237 -1.26 14.82 0.82
C GLY A 237 -0.92 14.93 2.31
N HIS A 238 -0.15 15.94 2.67
CA HIS A 238 0.59 16.02 3.93
C HIS A 238 0.20 17.21 4.82
N ARG A 239 -1.02 17.75 4.65
CA ARG A 239 -1.47 18.93 5.38
C ARG A 239 -2.61 18.63 6.33
N ARG A 240 -2.59 19.28 7.50
CA ARG A 240 -3.67 19.21 8.47
C ARG A 240 -4.80 20.20 8.15
N TYR A 241 -5.90 20.04 8.86
CA TYR A 241 -7.01 20.99 8.81
C TYR A 241 -6.53 22.41 9.04
N GLY A 242 -6.98 23.32 8.17
CA GLY A 242 -6.70 24.75 8.27
C GLY A 242 -5.34 25.19 7.72
N GLN A 243 -4.46 24.28 7.30
CA GLN A 243 -3.25 24.66 6.57
C GLN A 243 -3.57 25.05 5.14
N ARG A 244 -3.25 26.27 4.75
CA ARG A 244 -3.46 26.79 3.40
C ARG A 244 -2.35 26.28 2.47
N MET A 245 -2.75 25.95 1.25
CA MET A 245 -1.85 25.73 0.12
C MET A 245 -1.86 26.97 -0.74
N GLY A 246 -0.95 27.91 -0.55
CA GLY A 246 -0.74 29.02 -1.46
C GLY A 246 -1.97 29.40 -2.32
N ASN A 247 -1.76 29.73 -3.58
CA ASN A 247 -2.83 30.11 -4.54
C ASN A 247 -3.42 28.91 -5.32
N ALA A 248 -3.22 27.69 -4.89
CA ALA A 248 -3.72 26.52 -5.62
C ALA A 248 -5.24 26.37 -5.47
N VAL A 249 -5.95 26.43 -6.58
CA VAL A 249 -7.38 26.15 -6.65
C VAL A 249 -7.56 24.64 -6.75
N TYR A 250 -8.18 24.03 -5.76
CA TYR A 250 -8.50 22.59 -5.76
C TYR A 250 -9.92 22.34 -6.24
N PRO A 251 -10.13 21.23 -6.97
CA PRO A 251 -11.44 20.94 -7.52
C PRO A 251 -12.43 20.33 -6.53
N ILE A 252 -12.01 20.03 -5.31
CA ILE A 252 -12.90 19.52 -4.27
C ILE A 252 -13.43 20.71 -3.49
N PRO A 253 -14.74 20.98 -3.53
CA PRO A 253 -15.32 22.21 -2.99
C PRO A 253 -15.02 22.43 -1.52
N ASP A 254 -14.92 21.37 -0.74
CA ASP A 254 -14.81 21.46 0.72
C ASP A 254 -13.37 21.34 1.23
N ASN A 255 -12.40 21.25 0.37
CA ASN A 255 -10.94 21.33 0.60
C ASN A 255 -10.51 21.15 2.08
N THR A 256 -11.04 20.14 2.73
CA THR A 256 -10.69 19.76 4.08
C THR A 256 -9.45 18.90 3.98
N GLU A 257 -8.38 19.38 4.55
CA GLU A 257 -7.01 18.92 4.29
C GLU A 257 -6.81 17.43 4.62
N GLU A 258 -7.51 16.93 5.63
CA GLU A 258 -7.30 15.59 6.14
C GLU A 258 -8.45 14.61 5.82
N ASP A 259 -9.54 15.06 5.21
CA ASP A 259 -10.70 14.22 4.91
C ASP A 259 -10.46 13.38 3.63
N ASN A 260 -9.48 12.46 3.66
CA ASN A 260 -9.12 11.65 2.50
C ASN A 260 -10.24 10.73 2.01
N TRP A 261 -11.21 10.41 2.84
CA TRP A 261 -12.42 9.69 2.47
C TRP A 261 -13.25 10.42 1.39
N MET A 262 -13.17 11.75 1.30
CA MET A 262 -13.88 12.55 0.27
C MET A 262 -13.34 12.28 -1.13
N TYR A 263 -12.04 12.01 -1.27
CA TYR A 263 -11.46 11.62 -2.57
C TYR A 263 -11.99 10.26 -3.02
N VAL A 264 -12.18 9.36 -2.07
CA VAL A 264 -12.79 8.04 -2.35
C VAL A 264 -14.22 8.23 -2.81
N ASP A 265 -15.06 8.97 -2.05
CA ASP A 265 -16.46 9.21 -2.38
C ASP A 265 -16.62 9.85 -3.77
N SER A 266 -15.84 10.88 -4.07
CA SER A 266 -15.88 11.56 -5.38
C SER A 266 -15.45 10.62 -6.51
N THR A 267 -14.38 9.85 -6.32
CA THR A 267 -13.88 8.91 -7.32
C THR A 267 -14.83 7.71 -7.51
N TRP A 268 -15.44 7.25 -6.42
CA TRP A 268 -16.43 6.17 -6.44
C TRP A 268 -17.63 6.45 -7.33
N ALA A 269 -18.01 7.72 -7.45
CA ALA A 269 -19.12 8.15 -8.29
C ALA A 269 -18.79 8.21 -9.79
N HIS A 270 -17.51 8.21 -10.18
CA HIS A 270 -17.10 8.30 -11.59
C HIS A 270 -17.51 7.08 -12.41
N LYS A 271 -17.70 7.32 -13.72
CA LYS A 271 -17.98 6.27 -14.71
C LYS A 271 -16.92 6.31 -15.83
N PRO A 272 -16.43 5.16 -16.29
CA PRO A 272 -16.74 3.80 -15.80
C PRO A 272 -16.28 3.59 -14.35
N ILE A 273 -16.94 2.66 -13.65
CA ILE A 273 -16.57 2.28 -12.29
C ILE A 273 -15.18 1.63 -12.32
N ARG A 274 -14.29 2.08 -11.43
CA ARG A 274 -12.96 1.49 -11.23
C ARG A 274 -12.61 1.44 -9.75
N PRO A 275 -11.72 0.54 -9.32
CA PRO A 275 -11.15 0.58 -7.97
C PRO A 275 -10.48 1.93 -7.70
N VAL A 276 -10.38 2.31 -6.45
CA VAL A 276 -9.72 3.54 -6.01
C VAL A 276 -8.75 3.27 -4.86
N LEU A 277 -7.64 3.98 -4.85
CA LEU A 277 -6.55 3.81 -3.89
C LEU A 277 -5.95 5.16 -3.48
N ASP A 278 -5.69 5.35 -2.18
CA ASP A 278 -4.80 6.44 -1.70
C ASP A 278 -3.35 6.01 -1.92
N GLY A 279 -2.70 6.60 -2.90
CA GLY A 279 -1.32 6.25 -3.29
C GLY A 279 -0.27 7.05 -2.54
N GLU A 280 -0.67 8.19 -1.95
CA GLU A 280 0.21 9.03 -1.15
C GLU A 280 -0.59 9.83 -0.10
N PRO A 281 -0.88 9.21 1.05
CA PRO A 281 -1.41 9.89 2.23
C PRO A 281 -0.31 10.66 2.95
N SER A 282 -0.63 11.26 4.10
CA SER A 282 0.40 11.82 4.99
C SER A 282 1.37 10.74 5.44
N TYR A 283 2.66 11.04 5.38
CA TYR A 283 3.71 10.11 5.80
C TYR A 283 4.00 10.24 7.29
N GLU A 284 4.32 9.11 7.94
CA GLU A 284 4.81 9.12 9.32
C GLU A 284 6.13 9.89 9.41
N ASP A 285 6.29 10.65 10.47
CA ASP A 285 7.49 11.45 10.78
C ASP A 285 7.85 12.54 9.75
N ILE A 286 6.97 12.85 8.77
CA ILE A 286 7.15 14.03 7.93
C ILE A 286 6.58 15.28 8.65
N PRO A 287 7.20 16.46 8.53
CA PRO A 287 6.62 17.69 9.04
C PRO A 287 5.23 17.94 8.48
N ILE A 288 4.31 18.33 9.34
CA ILE A 288 2.94 18.67 8.92
C ILE A 288 3.00 19.86 7.98
N GLY A 289 2.53 19.68 6.73
CA GLY A 289 2.65 20.68 5.66
C GLY A 289 3.94 20.60 4.86
N LEU A 290 4.78 19.60 5.09
CA LEU A 290 6.01 19.23 4.37
C LEU A 290 7.30 19.94 4.78
N HIS A 291 7.25 21.21 5.21
CA HIS A 291 8.46 22.03 5.24
C HIS A 291 8.76 22.71 6.58
N ASP A 292 7.81 22.76 7.49
CA ASP A 292 8.00 23.44 8.77
C ASP A 292 7.92 22.45 9.95
N PRO A 293 9.05 22.02 10.52
CA PRO A 293 9.05 21.10 11.65
C PRO A 293 8.44 21.70 12.92
N ASN A 294 8.27 23.03 13.02
CA ASN A 294 7.58 23.66 14.15
C ASN A 294 6.05 23.39 14.15
N GLU A 295 5.48 23.05 13.01
CA GLU A 295 4.09 22.59 12.91
C GLU A 295 3.85 21.18 13.52
N GLY A 296 4.95 20.49 13.91
CA GLY A 296 4.95 19.11 14.39
C GLY A 296 5.10 18.11 13.24
N ARG A 297 5.02 16.82 13.59
CA ARG A 297 5.19 15.71 12.63
C ARG A 297 4.00 14.77 12.72
N TRP A 298 3.65 14.14 11.61
CA TRP A 298 2.62 13.11 11.55
C TRP A 298 3.05 11.88 12.36
N LYS A 299 2.12 11.34 13.14
CA LYS A 299 2.33 10.20 14.07
C LYS A 299 1.67 8.93 13.55
N ALA A 300 2.02 7.80 14.13
CA ALA A 300 1.41 6.50 13.84
C ALA A 300 -0.13 6.54 13.87
N SER A 301 -0.73 7.17 14.87
CA SER A 301 -2.19 7.29 14.95
C SER A 301 -2.81 8.10 13.79
N ASP A 302 -2.09 9.08 13.27
CA ASP A 302 -2.56 9.89 12.15
C ASP A 302 -2.53 9.09 10.85
N VAL A 303 -1.43 8.37 10.57
CA VAL A 303 -1.32 7.54 9.36
C VAL A 303 -2.29 6.36 9.40
N ARG A 304 -2.57 5.78 10.59
CA ARG A 304 -3.66 4.81 10.76
C ARG A 304 -5.01 5.42 10.41
N ARG A 305 -5.33 6.62 10.90
CA ARG A 305 -6.57 7.32 10.58
C ARG A 305 -6.75 7.48 9.06
N TYR A 306 -5.72 7.93 8.34
CA TYR A 306 -5.77 8.03 6.88
C TYR A 306 -6.08 6.68 6.23
N ALA A 307 -5.44 5.61 6.70
CA ALA A 307 -5.64 4.26 6.18
C ALA A 307 -7.09 3.78 6.40
N TYR A 308 -7.59 3.85 7.64
CA TYR A 308 -8.94 3.41 7.96
C TYR A 308 -10.01 4.28 7.29
N TRP A 309 -9.85 5.59 7.24
CA TRP A 309 -10.83 6.48 6.60
C TRP A 309 -10.97 6.21 5.10
N SER A 310 -9.88 6.09 4.37
CA SER A 310 -9.94 5.81 2.94
C SER A 310 -10.48 4.41 2.64
N VAL A 311 -10.04 3.39 3.38
CA VAL A 311 -10.47 2.01 3.15
C VAL A 311 -11.94 1.82 3.51
N PHE A 312 -12.42 2.39 4.62
CA PHE A 312 -13.82 2.29 5.01
C PHE A 312 -14.75 3.10 4.09
N ALA A 313 -14.24 4.14 3.44
CA ALA A 313 -14.94 4.86 2.38
C ALA A 313 -14.99 4.09 1.04
N GLY A 314 -14.26 2.98 0.90
CA GLY A 314 -14.35 2.10 -0.26
C GLY A 314 -13.06 1.85 -1.03
N SER A 315 -11.92 2.39 -0.60
CA SER A 315 -10.63 2.09 -1.26
C SER A 315 -10.33 0.59 -1.27
N CYS A 316 -9.68 0.13 -2.35
CA CYS A 316 -9.27 -1.26 -2.51
C CYS A 316 -7.98 -1.61 -1.76
N GLY A 317 -7.43 -0.67 -1.01
CA GLY A 317 -6.22 -0.80 -0.23
C GLY A 317 -5.71 0.55 0.27
N HIS A 318 -4.47 0.58 0.72
CA HIS A 318 -3.80 1.76 1.24
C HIS A 318 -2.30 1.69 0.98
N THR A 319 -1.67 2.84 0.71
CA THR A 319 -0.21 2.96 0.68
C THR A 319 0.26 3.74 1.90
N TYR A 320 1.17 3.15 2.63
CA TYR A 320 1.87 3.79 3.74
C TYR A 320 3.10 4.54 3.23
N GLY A 321 3.52 5.57 3.93
CA GLY A 321 4.80 6.22 3.73
C GLY A 321 5.39 6.72 5.04
N HIS A 322 6.71 6.84 5.05
CA HIS A 322 7.49 7.41 6.14
C HIS A 322 8.54 8.36 5.59
N ASN A 323 8.75 9.50 6.26
CA ASN A 323 9.69 10.54 5.80
C ASN A 323 11.09 9.99 5.46
N SER A 324 11.66 9.18 6.34
CA SER A 324 13.00 8.62 6.14
C SER A 324 13.03 7.47 5.13
N ILE A 325 11.96 6.66 5.05
CA ILE A 325 11.91 5.49 4.17
C ILE A 325 11.70 5.93 2.72
N MET A 326 10.77 6.85 2.46
CA MET A 326 10.46 7.27 1.09
C MET A 326 11.68 7.80 0.33
N GLN A 327 12.61 8.40 1.01
CA GLN A 327 13.85 8.94 0.46
C GLN A 327 15.10 8.10 0.78
N MET A 328 14.95 6.91 1.36
CA MET A 328 16.05 6.02 1.76
C MET A 328 17.15 6.77 2.51
N LEU A 329 16.75 7.54 3.53
CA LEU A 329 17.61 8.46 4.25
C LEU A 329 18.75 7.74 4.96
N LYS A 330 19.98 8.18 4.73
CA LYS A 330 21.20 7.66 5.37
C LYS A 330 21.91 8.77 6.13
N PRO A 331 22.68 8.48 7.19
CA PRO A 331 23.50 9.46 7.86
C PRO A 331 24.47 10.15 6.88
N GLY A 332 24.53 11.48 6.93
CA GLY A 332 25.44 12.28 6.10
C GLY A 332 24.99 12.48 4.65
N VAL A 333 23.84 11.94 4.25
CA VAL A 333 23.26 12.19 2.92
C VAL A 333 22.31 13.38 3.03
N ALA A 334 22.51 14.38 2.17
CA ALA A 334 21.59 15.52 2.07
C ALA A 334 20.21 15.04 1.61
N THR A 335 19.17 15.55 2.22
CA THR A 335 17.79 15.15 1.96
C THR A 335 17.00 16.32 1.40
N GLY A 336 16.04 16.01 0.53
CA GLY A 336 15.27 17.02 -0.18
C GLY A 336 14.05 17.54 0.58
N TYR A 337 13.44 16.74 1.47
CA TYR A 337 12.14 17.06 2.05
C TYR A 337 12.10 16.85 3.55
N GLY A 338 11.50 17.82 4.26
CA GLY A 338 11.06 17.67 5.62
C GLY A 338 12.15 17.31 6.61
N THR A 339 13.36 17.83 6.42
CA THR A 339 14.51 17.49 7.25
C THR A 339 14.95 18.68 8.10
N ASP A 340 15.06 18.45 9.40
CA ASP A 340 15.63 19.38 10.37
C ASP A 340 16.91 18.82 11.03
N GLY A 341 17.46 17.74 10.47
CA GLY A 341 18.65 17.05 10.97
C GLY A 341 18.39 16.09 12.13
N LYS A 342 17.12 15.84 12.46
CA LYS A 342 16.71 14.93 13.55
C LYS A 342 16.13 13.60 13.04
N GLU A 343 16.06 13.47 11.74
CA GLU A 343 15.50 12.28 11.11
C GLU A 343 16.39 11.07 11.37
N LYS A 344 15.74 9.95 11.67
CA LYS A 344 16.43 8.65 11.80
C LYS A 344 16.74 8.06 10.42
N PRO A 345 17.75 7.21 10.28
CA PRO A 345 17.99 6.47 9.05
C PRO A 345 16.80 5.58 8.68
N TRP A 346 16.60 5.30 7.38
CA TRP A 346 15.49 4.50 6.87
C TRP A 346 15.36 3.14 7.54
N TYR A 347 16.48 2.44 7.79
CA TYR A 347 16.49 1.11 8.43
C TYR A 347 16.11 1.14 9.93
N VAL A 348 16.21 2.29 10.57
CA VAL A 348 15.71 2.52 11.94
C VAL A 348 14.21 2.84 11.88
N ALA A 349 13.78 3.67 10.91
CA ALA A 349 12.41 4.08 10.72
C ALA A 349 11.46 2.91 10.43
N MET A 350 11.94 1.82 9.85
CA MET A 350 11.15 0.60 9.63
C MET A 350 10.69 -0.09 10.93
N ASN A 351 11.19 0.34 12.09
CA ASN A 351 10.70 -0.13 13.40
C ASN A 351 9.62 0.78 14.00
N ASP A 352 9.24 1.86 13.32
CA ASP A 352 8.22 2.77 13.82
C ASP A 352 6.83 2.12 13.85
N SER A 353 6.01 2.64 14.75
CA SER A 353 4.71 2.04 15.05
C SER A 353 3.81 2.02 13.83
N GLY A 354 3.64 3.14 13.14
CA GLY A 354 2.75 3.22 11.98
C GLY A 354 3.16 2.25 10.88
N TYR A 355 4.47 2.08 10.63
CA TYR A 355 4.98 1.09 9.68
C TYR A 355 4.50 -0.33 10.00
N ASN A 356 4.57 -0.72 11.26
CA ASN A 356 4.29 -2.08 11.70
C ASN A 356 2.80 -2.35 11.98
N GLU A 357 1.95 -1.34 12.02
CA GLU A 357 0.55 -1.44 12.40
C GLU A 357 -0.42 -1.57 11.22
N MET A 358 0.01 -1.21 10.00
CA MET A 358 -0.84 -1.28 8.79
C MET A 358 -1.34 -2.70 8.47
N LYS A 359 -0.61 -3.73 8.87
CA LYS A 359 -1.00 -5.14 8.71
C LYS A 359 -2.35 -5.49 9.37
N TYR A 360 -2.72 -4.79 10.44
CA TYR A 360 -3.98 -5.08 11.15
C TYR A 360 -5.20 -4.66 10.33
N LEU A 361 -5.10 -3.56 9.59
CA LEU A 361 -6.14 -3.16 8.64
C LEU A 361 -6.31 -4.20 7.52
N LYS A 362 -5.21 -4.63 6.90
CA LYS A 362 -5.24 -5.67 5.86
C LYS A 362 -5.85 -6.96 6.37
N ALA A 363 -5.44 -7.42 7.55
CA ALA A 363 -5.98 -8.63 8.17
C ALA A 363 -7.49 -8.50 8.43
N LEU A 364 -7.94 -7.36 8.97
CA LEU A 364 -9.35 -7.10 9.19
C LEU A 364 -10.17 -7.17 7.90
N MET A 365 -9.69 -6.52 6.83
CA MET A 365 -10.40 -6.50 5.55
C MET A 365 -10.50 -7.89 4.92
N LEU A 366 -9.45 -8.72 5.03
CA LEU A 366 -9.42 -10.07 4.48
C LEU A 366 -10.10 -11.14 5.37
N THR A 367 -10.43 -10.79 6.60
CA THR A 367 -11.19 -11.69 7.50
C THR A 367 -12.67 -11.77 7.12
N MET A 368 -13.21 -10.69 6.54
CA MET A 368 -14.62 -10.59 6.15
C MET A 368 -14.83 -10.94 4.66
N PRO A 369 -16.05 -11.23 4.20
CA PRO A 369 -16.37 -11.35 2.77
C PRO A 369 -16.00 -10.09 2.01
N TYR A 370 -14.79 -10.08 1.42
CA TYR A 370 -14.11 -8.89 0.94
C TYR A 370 -14.87 -8.14 -0.15
N PHE A 371 -15.38 -8.87 -1.17
CA PHE A 371 -16.04 -8.27 -2.33
C PHE A 371 -17.48 -7.79 -2.05
N ALA A 372 -18.07 -8.25 -0.94
CA ALA A 372 -19.38 -7.78 -0.48
C ALA A 372 -19.31 -6.42 0.22
N ARG A 373 -18.11 -5.93 0.50
CA ARG A 373 -17.90 -4.70 1.26
C ARG A 373 -18.33 -3.46 0.48
N ILE A 374 -19.18 -2.66 1.11
CA ILE A 374 -19.60 -1.33 0.63
C ILE A 374 -19.42 -0.28 1.73
N PRO A 375 -19.05 0.97 1.39
CA PRO A 375 -19.14 2.07 2.31
C PRO A 375 -20.62 2.35 2.63
N ASP A 376 -20.95 2.47 3.93
CA ASP A 376 -22.32 2.80 4.33
C ASP A 376 -22.33 3.67 5.60
N GLN A 377 -22.27 4.96 5.41
CA GLN A 377 -22.25 5.93 6.50
C GLN A 377 -23.60 6.04 7.24
N SER A 378 -24.69 5.51 6.64
CA SER A 378 -26.02 5.48 7.28
C SER A 378 -26.11 4.51 8.46
N ILE A 379 -25.07 3.69 8.68
CA ILE A 379 -24.92 2.85 9.87
C ILE A 379 -24.78 3.70 11.14
N VAL A 380 -24.08 4.85 11.03
CA VAL A 380 -23.76 5.72 12.16
C VAL A 380 -24.83 6.81 12.30
N ILE A 381 -25.44 6.88 13.46
CA ILE A 381 -26.46 7.89 13.81
C ILE A 381 -25.80 9.02 14.58
N GLY A 382 -25.97 10.26 14.10
CA GLY A 382 -25.38 11.44 14.74
C GLY A 382 -23.86 11.47 14.61
N ASN A 383 -23.35 11.22 13.38
CA ASN A 383 -21.90 11.18 13.12
C ASN A 383 -21.24 12.53 13.39
N GLY A 384 -20.02 12.48 13.90
CA GLY A 384 -19.15 13.64 14.08
C GLY A 384 -18.50 14.11 12.79
N THR A 385 -17.68 15.15 12.91
CA THR A 385 -16.86 15.72 11.82
C THR A 385 -15.39 15.71 12.21
N ARG A 386 -14.51 15.84 11.22
CA ARG A 386 -13.06 15.85 11.42
C ARG A 386 -12.61 14.65 12.29
N TYR A 387 -11.78 14.87 13.29
CA TYR A 387 -11.29 13.82 14.17
C TYR A 387 -12.38 13.06 14.96
N GLY A 388 -13.57 13.63 15.08
CA GLY A 388 -14.74 12.97 15.69
C GLY A 388 -15.57 12.15 14.69
N ARG A 389 -15.22 12.13 13.40
CA ARG A 389 -15.91 11.34 12.40
C ARG A 389 -15.70 9.84 12.64
N LEU A 390 -16.81 9.12 12.64
CA LEU A 390 -16.84 7.66 12.59
C LEU A 390 -16.92 7.23 11.11
N ALA A 391 -16.02 6.36 10.67
CA ALA A 391 -16.04 5.80 9.32
C ALA A 391 -16.67 4.41 9.33
N ALA A 392 -17.67 4.16 8.48
CA ALA A 392 -18.44 2.94 8.50
C ALA A 392 -18.44 2.23 7.14
N THR A 393 -18.33 0.90 7.19
CA THR A 393 -18.41 0.01 6.03
C THR A 393 -19.13 -1.28 6.43
N ARG A 394 -19.74 -1.99 5.47
CA ARG A 394 -20.43 -3.26 5.73
C ARG A 394 -20.42 -4.21 4.54
N GLY A 395 -20.69 -5.48 4.81
CA GLY A 395 -21.25 -6.45 3.87
C GLY A 395 -22.72 -6.70 4.16
N ASP A 396 -23.22 -7.87 3.78
CA ASP A 396 -24.61 -8.28 4.02
C ASP A 396 -24.83 -8.75 5.46
N ASP A 397 -23.81 -9.32 6.08
CA ASP A 397 -23.88 -10.01 7.39
C ASP A 397 -22.81 -9.53 8.41
N TYR A 398 -22.09 -8.48 8.07
CA TYR A 398 -21.16 -7.80 8.98
C TYR A 398 -21.17 -6.28 8.76
N LEU A 399 -20.81 -5.53 9.80
CA LEU A 399 -20.48 -4.12 9.70
C LEU A 399 -19.25 -3.79 10.55
N MET A 400 -18.57 -2.74 10.19
CA MET A 400 -17.40 -2.23 10.89
C MET A 400 -17.50 -0.71 10.99
N VAL A 401 -17.17 -0.17 12.16
CA VAL A 401 -17.15 1.28 12.43
C VAL A 401 -15.82 1.64 13.07
N TYR A 402 -14.99 2.38 12.34
CA TYR A 402 -13.72 2.90 12.86
C TYR A 402 -13.94 4.22 13.59
N SER A 403 -13.31 4.35 14.74
CA SER A 403 -13.21 5.59 15.52
C SER A 403 -11.75 5.97 15.72
N TYR A 404 -11.42 7.22 15.42
CA TYR A 404 -10.11 7.80 15.72
C TYR A 404 -10.01 8.27 17.18
N ASN A 405 -11.01 9.01 17.64
CA ASN A 405 -11.01 9.56 19.00
C ASN A 405 -12.40 9.65 19.67
N SER A 406 -13.44 9.13 19.02
CA SER A 406 -14.79 9.16 19.59
C SER A 406 -14.94 8.08 20.65
N LYS A 407 -15.46 8.47 21.81
CA LYS A 407 -15.68 7.58 22.97
C LYS A 407 -17.00 6.83 22.92
N THR A 408 -17.93 7.29 22.11
CA THR A 408 -19.26 6.69 21.96
C THR A 408 -19.65 6.61 20.50
N MET A 409 -20.39 5.58 20.12
CA MET A 409 -20.98 5.44 18.80
C MET A 409 -22.39 4.88 18.90
N ARG A 410 -23.29 5.45 18.09
CA ARG A 410 -24.67 4.98 17.95
C ARG A 410 -24.83 4.35 16.57
N VAL A 411 -25.15 3.06 16.55
CA VAL A 411 -25.06 2.20 15.37
C VAL A 411 -26.39 1.54 15.06
N ASP A 412 -26.83 1.58 13.81
CA ASP A 412 -28.00 0.86 13.31
C ASP A 412 -27.63 -0.54 12.81
N LEU A 413 -27.87 -1.55 13.64
CA LEU A 413 -27.54 -2.94 13.37
C LEU A 413 -28.52 -3.62 12.37
N ARG A 414 -29.64 -2.97 12.04
CA ARG A 414 -30.62 -3.48 11.07
C ARG A 414 -30.09 -3.48 9.63
N LYS A 415 -28.93 -2.82 9.40
CA LYS A 415 -28.25 -2.73 8.11
C LYS A 415 -27.62 -4.05 7.68
N ILE A 416 -27.49 -5.02 8.57
CA ILE A 416 -26.94 -6.36 8.28
C ILE A 416 -27.90 -7.46 8.73
N SER A 417 -27.74 -8.66 8.16
CA SER A 417 -28.60 -9.83 8.43
C SER A 417 -28.51 -10.33 9.89
N GLY A 418 -29.41 -11.23 10.22
CA GLY A 418 -29.45 -11.91 11.51
C GLY A 418 -30.27 -11.19 12.59
N LYS A 419 -30.89 -11.96 13.49
CA LYS A 419 -31.65 -11.44 14.64
C LYS A 419 -30.74 -11.07 15.82
N LYS A 420 -29.58 -11.68 15.91
CA LYS A 420 -28.56 -11.42 16.90
C LYS A 420 -27.23 -11.14 16.21
N LYS A 421 -26.39 -10.31 16.84
CA LYS A 421 -25.05 -9.97 16.37
C LYS A 421 -24.03 -10.29 17.46
N ASN A 422 -22.89 -10.80 17.05
CA ASN A 422 -21.69 -10.86 17.87
C ASN A 422 -20.89 -9.58 17.68
N PHE A 423 -20.34 -9.04 18.76
CA PHE A 423 -19.61 -7.77 18.75
C PHE A 423 -18.19 -7.95 19.25
N TRP A 424 -17.28 -7.26 18.60
CA TRP A 424 -15.86 -7.13 19.03
C TRP A 424 -15.43 -5.67 18.96
N TRP A 425 -14.52 -5.31 19.84
CA TRP A 425 -13.67 -4.16 19.68
C TRP A 425 -12.30 -4.61 19.22
N MET A 426 -11.78 -4.00 18.16
CA MET A 426 -10.41 -4.19 17.70
C MET A 426 -9.61 -2.91 17.96
N ASP A 427 -8.54 -3.00 18.72
CA ASP A 427 -7.53 -1.95 18.83
C ASP A 427 -6.76 -1.84 17.51
N ALA A 428 -6.76 -0.66 16.89
CA ALA A 428 -6.16 -0.48 15.57
C ALA A 428 -4.62 -0.50 15.59
N SER A 429 -4.00 -0.23 16.75
CA SER A 429 -2.55 -0.19 16.91
C SER A 429 -1.93 -1.56 17.21
N THR A 430 -2.70 -2.48 17.76
CA THR A 430 -2.21 -3.80 18.17
C THR A 430 -2.90 -4.97 17.48
N GLY A 431 -4.04 -4.70 16.83
CA GLY A 431 -4.89 -5.75 16.27
C GLY A 431 -5.55 -6.63 17.33
N ALA A 432 -5.49 -6.25 18.62
CA ALA A 432 -6.09 -6.98 19.71
C ALA A 432 -7.62 -6.93 19.61
N LEU A 433 -8.26 -8.08 19.83
CA LEU A 433 -9.70 -8.25 19.79
C LEU A 433 -10.25 -8.48 21.19
N THR A 434 -11.29 -7.71 21.53
CA THR A 434 -12.08 -7.91 22.76
C THR A 434 -13.51 -8.26 22.36
N PHE A 435 -13.97 -9.45 22.70
CA PHE A 435 -15.37 -9.83 22.52
C PHE A 435 -16.28 -9.07 23.49
N LEU A 436 -17.26 -8.34 22.97
CA LEU A 436 -18.15 -7.47 23.75
C LEU A 436 -19.48 -8.14 24.11
N GLY A 437 -19.76 -9.29 23.51
CA GLY A 437 -21.00 -10.03 23.75
C GLY A 437 -21.82 -10.27 22.49
N THR A 438 -23.03 -10.82 22.74
CA THR A 438 -24.03 -11.09 21.70
C THR A 438 -25.32 -10.40 22.10
N ASP A 439 -25.91 -9.59 21.21
CA ASP A 439 -27.17 -8.89 21.47
C ASP A 439 -28.09 -8.90 20.23
N GLY A 440 -29.27 -8.32 20.38
CA GLY A 440 -30.31 -8.28 19.38
C GLY A 440 -30.01 -7.35 18.21
N ASN A 441 -31.06 -7.11 17.44
CA ASN A 441 -31.08 -6.24 16.28
C ASN A 441 -31.75 -4.90 16.66
N GLY A 442 -31.25 -3.78 16.13
CA GLY A 442 -31.81 -2.45 16.40
C GLY A 442 -30.75 -1.37 16.34
N VAL A 443 -31.10 -0.21 16.89
CA VAL A 443 -30.13 0.86 17.15
C VAL A 443 -29.51 0.65 18.51
N GLN A 444 -28.19 0.67 18.60
CA GLN A 444 -27.46 0.40 19.82
C GLN A 444 -26.38 1.45 20.08
N ASP A 445 -26.20 1.80 21.34
CA ASP A 445 -25.16 2.71 21.80
C ASP A 445 -23.97 1.91 22.35
N PHE A 446 -22.77 2.19 21.89
CA PHE A 446 -21.53 1.61 22.37
C PHE A 446 -20.69 2.69 23.06
N SER A 447 -20.29 2.45 24.30
CA SER A 447 -19.39 3.32 25.07
C SER A 447 -18.03 2.65 25.18
N LEU A 448 -17.01 3.22 24.58
CA LEU A 448 -15.66 2.66 24.53
C LEU A 448 -14.93 2.83 25.87
N ASP A 449 -15.29 3.82 26.69
CA ASP A 449 -14.73 4.00 28.03
C ASP A 449 -15.00 2.79 28.95
N LYS A 450 -16.00 1.96 28.61
CA LYS A 450 -16.34 0.73 29.34
C LYS A 450 -15.63 -0.51 28.81
N VAL A 451 -15.05 -0.42 27.63
CA VAL A 451 -14.48 -1.56 26.88
C VAL A 451 -12.97 -1.61 27.02
N VAL A 452 -12.33 -0.46 27.09
CA VAL A 452 -10.87 -0.34 27.11
C VAL A 452 -10.42 0.23 28.45
N THR A 453 -9.62 -0.53 29.20
CA THR A 453 -8.95 -0.04 30.41
C THR A 453 -7.77 0.83 30.00
N GLY A 454 -7.88 2.14 30.22
CA GLY A 454 -6.89 3.14 29.80
C GLY A 454 -7.52 4.22 28.90
N SER A 455 -6.72 5.14 28.38
CA SER A 455 -7.20 6.05 27.33
C SER A 455 -7.47 5.22 26.07
N PRO A 456 -8.71 5.16 25.57
CA PRO A 456 -8.98 4.41 24.35
C PRO A 456 -8.21 5.07 23.20
N GLY A 457 -7.33 4.29 22.56
CA GLY A 457 -6.76 4.62 21.27
C GLY A 457 -7.80 4.53 20.15
N ASP A 458 -7.38 4.74 18.93
CA ASP A 458 -8.22 4.48 17.77
C ASP A 458 -8.51 2.98 17.61
N GLY A 459 -9.69 2.64 17.07
CA GLY A 459 -10.06 1.23 16.89
C GLY A 459 -11.37 1.03 16.12
N VAL A 460 -11.77 -0.22 16.00
CA VAL A 460 -12.91 -0.66 15.19
C VAL A 460 -13.92 -1.44 16.01
N LEU A 461 -15.16 -0.97 16.03
CA LEU A 461 -16.30 -1.78 16.40
C LEU A 461 -16.62 -2.72 15.23
N ILE A 462 -16.66 -4.02 15.50
CA ILE A 462 -17.03 -5.06 14.55
C ILE A 462 -18.33 -5.70 15.02
N ALA A 463 -19.34 -5.78 14.15
CA ALA A 463 -20.55 -6.53 14.38
C ALA A 463 -20.75 -7.54 13.25
N VAL A 464 -21.04 -8.79 13.62
CA VAL A 464 -21.24 -9.91 12.69
C VAL A 464 -22.53 -10.61 13.04
N ASP A 465 -23.33 -11.02 12.03
CA ASP A 465 -24.47 -11.93 12.23
C ASP A 465 -24.02 -13.13 13.08
N ALA A 466 -24.72 -13.36 14.21
CA ALA A 466 -24.32 -14.40 15.17
C ALA A 466 -24.35 -15.83 14.59
N SER A 467 -24.95 -16.04 13.42
CA SER A 467 -24.91 -17.32 12.68
C SER A 467 -23.62 -17.51 11.86
N LYS A 468 -22.75 -16.49 11.78
CA LYS A 468 -21.52 -16.50 11.00
C LYS A 468 -20.30 -16.54 11.92
N GLU A 469 -19.25 -17.21 11.47
CA GLU A 469 -18.01 -17.39 12.26
C GLU A 469 -16.78 -16.82 11.55
N TYR A 470 -16.82 -15.55 11.15
CA TYR A 470 -15.65 -14.86 10.58
C TYR A 470 -14.55 -14.63 11.64
N ILE A 471 -14.97 -14.38 12.88
CA ILE A 471 -14.09 -14.20 14.03
C ILE A 471 -14.61 -15.10 15.15
N SER A 472 -13.74 -15.91 15.75
CA SER A 472 -14.08 -16.72 16.92
C SER A 472 -14.25 -15.81 18.14
N LYS A 473 -15.23 -16.13 19.03
CA LYS A 473 -15.46 -15.40 20.29
C LYS A 473 -14.24 -15.41 21.23
N ASN A 474 -13.38 -16.43 21.11
CA ASN A 474 -12.17 -16.56 21.91
C ASN A 474 -10.93 -16.01 21.21
N GLN A 475 -11.08 -15.45 20.01
CA GLN A 475 -9.95 -14.89 19.28
C GLN A 475 -9.52 -13.56 19.91
N THR A 476 -8.25 -13.43 20.23
CA THR A 476 -7.66 -12.27 20.94
C THR A 476 -6.89 -11.33 20.03
N THR A 477 -6.68 -11.69 18.76
CA THR A 477 -6.03 -10.84 17.76
C THR A 477 -6.66 -11.05 16.38
N ILE A 478 -6.67 -9.99 15.59
CA ILE A 478 -7.13 -10.07 14.18
C ILE A 478 -6.15 -10.84 13.30
N LEU A 479 -4.86 -10.89 13.70
CA LEU A 479 -3.88 -11.69 13.00
C LEU A 479 -4.11 -13.17 13.30
N THR A 480 -4.36 -13.95 12.26
CA THR A 480 -4.26 -15.41 12.32
C THR A 480 -2.78 -15.82 12.31
N SER A 481 -2.47 -17.06 12.72
CA SER A 481 -1.10 -17.59 12.78
C SER A 481 -0.35 -17.58 11.42
N LYS A 482 -1.05 -17.21 10.34
CA LYS A 482 -0.51 -16.98 9.00
C LYS A 482 -1.11 -15.72 8.43
N PRO A 483 -0.55 -14.54 8.71
CA PRO A 483 -1.08 -13.25 8.21
C PRO A 483 -1.15 -13.15 6.68
N TRP A 484 -0.54 -14.08 5.97
CA TRP A 484 -0.48 -14.15 4.49
C TRP A 484 -1.03 -15.47 3.94
N ALA A 485 -1.56 -16.33 4.79
CA ALA A 485 -2.29 -17.50 4.31
C ALA A 485 -3.49 -17.01 3.49
N THR A 486 -3.65 -17.62 2.33
CA THR A 486 -4.84 -17.48 1.48
C THR A 486 -6.12 -17.37 2.32
N PRO A 487 -7.02 -16.45 1.99
CA PRO A 487 -8.34 -16.43 2.61
C PRO A 487 -8.92 -17.85 2.62
N ARG A 488 -9.56 -18.23 3.71
CA ARG A 488 -10.31 -19.49 3.76
C ARG A 488 -11.23 -19.54 2.55
N ASP A 489 -11.32 -20.68 1.91
CA ASP A 489 -12.32 -20.92 0.87
C ASP A 489 -13.69 -20.51 1.41
N LEU A 490 -14.20 -19.40 0.88
CA LEU A 490 -15.49 -18.83 1.28
C LEU A 490 -16.66 -19.55 0.56
N ASN A 491 -16.41 -20.74 0.03
CA ASN A 491 -17.39 -21.58 -0.68
C ASN A 491 -17.78 -22.84 0.11
N GLU A 492 -17.45 -22.94 1.41
CA GLU A 492 -18.05 -23.94 2.29
C GLU A 492 -19.08 -23.34 3.26
#